data_3d1565b8d05a455964767f5cde81941c
#
_entry.id   3d1565b8d05a455964767f5cde81941c
#
_cell.length_a   1.000
_cell.length_b   1.000
_cell.length_c   1.000
_cell.angle_alpha   90.00
_cell.angle_beta   90.00
_cell.angle_gamma   90.00
#
_symmetry.space_group_name_H-M   'P 1'
#
loop_
_entity.id
_entity.type
_entity.pdbx_description
1 polymer ?
#
loop_
_entity_poly.entity_id
_entity_poly.type
_entity_poly.pdbx_seq_one_letter_code
_entity_poly.pdbx_strand_id
1 'polypeptide(L)'
;MDQRIMEAGHRENHMKVWILDHYATEMYFDKGGRSYWIAKFLKQAGYDPIVVGSNAKHNSDRQLFFDSPDLWQAHTAEEIGVPFVFVKSRPYVGNGKARVLNMVDFYRNTLKAADELAAHFGKPDVIFASSVHPLTLVAGIKLAKRYGIKCICEVRDLWPESIVAYGLLKGDSLVAKALYAGEKWIYRRADKVVMTWPGGYDYIVDRGWEKVIPREKVVHISNGVDLEEYQRNMALHPYAYPEDVAQDKLRLVYAGSIRKVNDLGILLEAAKILQDRNVDGYELLIFGEGDDKPALERRAEEMGLRSVRFMGFVPKVQVPSVLAQSDINILHNSSTSLDKYGQSQNKFFEYLASGKPVLMTYSVGHSVVKEEKCGIEVSRQTPEAIADAIEWLCDQPREVLTEYSENARRCAQQFDFKNLTDKVIALLEELR
;
A
#
# COMPACT_ATOMS: atom_id res chain seq x y z
N MET A 1 -10.93 50.42 5.65
CA MET A 1 -11.09 49.06 6.13
C MET A 1 -10.23 48.18 5.22
N ASP A 2 -9.17 47.68 5.76
CA ASP A 2 -7.89 47.35 5.14
C ASP A 2 -7.88 46.34 4.01
N GLN A 3 -7.36 46.73 2.84
CA GLN A 3 -6.97 45.88 1.73
C GLN A 3 -5.69 45.05 2.02
N ARG A 4 -5.26 44.93 3.27
CA ARG A 4 -4.01 44.25 3.69
C ARG A 4 -4.16 42.80 4.12
N ILE A 5 -5.32 42.15 3.97
CA ILE A 5 -5.58 40.76 4.44
C ILE A 5 -5.67 39.75 3.27
N MET A 6 -5.48 40.17 2.01
CA MET A 6 -5.55 39.24 0.85
C MET A 6 -4.22 38.93 0.17
N GLU A 7 -3.10 39.28 0.77
CA GLU A 7 -1.77 38.86 0.32
C GLU A 7 -1.07 37.98 1.36
N ALA A 8 -1.69 36.88 1.75
CA ALA A 8 -0.94 35.74 2.21
C ALA A 8 -0.33 35.09 0.96
N GLY A 9 0.78 35.71 0.49
CA GLY A 9 1.52 35.21 -0.65
C GLY A 9 1.84 33.74 -0.44
N HIS A 10 1.46 32.90 -1.37
CA HIS A 10 2.07 31.60 -1.57
C HIS A 10 3.56 31.86 -1.73
N ARG A 11 4.33 31.70 -0.66
CA ARG A 11 5.77 31.57 -0.78
C ARG A 11 5.97 30.32 -1.63
N GLU A 12 6.36 30.49 -2.89
CA GLU A 12 6.80 29.38 -3.72
C GLU A 12 7.89 28.65 -2.92
N ASN A 13 7.53 27.49 -2.43
CA ASN A 13 8.42 26.68 -1.61
C ASN A 13 9.25 25.82 -2.57
N HIS A 14 10.38 26.38 -3.07
CA HIS A 14 11.24 25.71 -4.04
C HIS A 14 12.09 24.58 -3.44
N MET A 15 11.69 24.03 -2.29
CA MET A 15 12.42 22.92 -1.68
C MET A 15 12.42 21.72 -2.63
N LYS A 16 13.63 21.27 -3.00
CA LYS A 16 13.85 20.10 -3.86
C LYS A 16 13.81 18.82 -3.05
N VAL A 17 12.87 17.95 -3.37
CA VAL A 17 12.66 16.66 -2.67
C VAL A 17 12.97 15.51 -3.62
N TRP A 18 14.02 14.75 -3.33
CA TRP A 18 14.26 13.52 -4.07
C TRP A 18 13.56 12.36 -3.38
N ILE A 19 12.55 11.79 -4.05
CA ILE A 19 11.83 10.60 -3.60
C ILE A 19 12.51 9.38 -4.23
N LEU A 20 13.18 8.57 -3.41
CA LEU A 20 13.78 7.32 -3.87
C LEU A 20 12.81 6.17 -3.62
N ASP A 21 12.30 5.56 -4.67
CA ASP A 21 11.41 4.39 -4.58
C ASP A 21 11.76 3.41 -5.72
N HIS A 22 12.40 2.31 -5.37
CA HIS A 22 12.89 1.32 -6.36
C HIS A 22 11.79 0.88 -7.34
N TYR A 23 10.55 0.70 -6.85
CA TYR A 23 9.44 0.20 -7.67
C TYR A 23 8.50 1.30 -8.19
N ALA A 24 8.94 2.55 -8.20
CA ALA A 24 8.18 3.66 -8.77
C ALA A 24 7.95 3.54 -10.29
N THR A 25 8.64 2.65 -10.97
CA THR A 25 8.51 2.38 -12.40
C THR A 25 7.07 2.09 -12.80
N GLU A 26 6.42 1.17 -12.10
CA GLU A 26 5.02 0.84 -12.37
C GLU A 26 4.08 1.99 -12.02
N MET A 27 4.41 2.77 -10.99
CA MET A 27 3.62 3.94 -10.60
C MET A 27 3.57 5.02 -11.69
N TYR A 28 4.65 5.16 -12.47
CA TYR A 28 4.70 6.05 -13.63
C TYR A 28 3.74 5.59 -14.73
N PHE A 29 3.76 4.30 -15.09
CA PHE A 29 2.92 3.75 -16.16
C PHE A 29 1.45 3.63 -15.75
N ASP A 30 1.20 3.24 -14.51
CA ASP A 30 -0.15 3.10 -13.95
C ASP A 30 -0.76 4.45 -13.54
N LYS A 31 0.03 5.54 -13.63
CA LYS A 31 -0.35 6.91 -13.21
C LYS A 31 -0.94 6.91 -11.80
N GLY A 32 -0.29 6.20 -10.88
CA GLY A 32 -0.79 6.04 -9.54
C GLY A 32 0.15 5.28 -8.62
N GLY A 33 -0.18 5.23 -7.34
CA GLY A 33 0.61 4.62 -6.29
C GLY A 33 1.26 5.65 -5.38
N ARG A 34 1.79 5.21 -4.25
CA ARG A 34 2.17 6.08 -3.14
C ARG A 34 3.13 7.20 -3.53
N SER A 35 4.26 6.88 -4.14
CA SER A 35 5.26 7.90 -4.50
C SER A 35 4.77 8.83 -5.61
N TYR A 36 3.90 8.34 -6.50
CA TYR A 36 3.25 9.16 -7.53
C TYR A 36 2.32 10.21 -6.90
N TRP A 37 1.45 9.78 -5.97
CA TRP A 37 0.51 10.69 -5.32
C TRP A 37 1.19 11.68 -4.37
N ILE A 38 2.16 11.23 -3.58
CA ILE A 38 2.97 12.12 -2.74
C ILE A 38 3.66 13.18 -3.61
N ALA A 39 4.28 12.79 -4.73
CA ALA A 39 4.93 13.72 -5.65
C ALA A 39 3.93 14.70 -6.28
N LYS A 40 2.72 14.24 -6.70
CA LYS A 40 1.63 15.09 -7.20
C LYS A 40 1.30 16.21 -6.20
N PHE A 41 1.01 15.83 -4.96
CA PHE A 41 0.56 16.80 -3.97
C PHE A 41 1.70 17.69 -3.43
N LEU A 42 2.93 17.20 -3.37
CA LEU A 42 4.10 18.02 -3.11
C LEU A 42 4.28 19.09 -4.21
N LYS A 43 4.14 18.70 -5.49
CA LYS A 43 4.23 19.64 -6.62
C LYS A 43 3.13 20.70 -6.55
N GLN A 44 1.91 20.31 -6.24
CA GLN A 44 0.78 21.23 -6.06
C GLN A 44 0.98 22.19 -4.87
N ALA A 45 1.69 21.77 -3.83
CA ALA A 45 2.04 22.59 -2.67
C ALA A 45 3.28 23.48 -2.90
N GLY A 46 3.82 23.52 -4.14
CA GLY A 46 4.94 24.38 -4.51
C GLY A 46 6.33 23.81 -4.25
N TYR A 47 6.44 22.53 -3.86
CA TYR A 47 7.71 21.82 -3.76
C TYR A 47 8.20 21.40 -5.16
N ASP A 48 9.49 21.05 -5.26
CA ASP A 48 10.09 20.56 -6.49
C ASP A 48 10.54 19.09 -6.36
N PRO A 49 9.59 18.12 -6.43
CA PRO A 49 9.89 16.73 -6.30
C PRO A 49 10.43 16.11 -7.58
N ILE A 50 11.35 15.15 -7.45
CA ILE A 50 11.63 14.14 -8.47
C ILE A 50 11.45 12.75 -7.86
N VAL A 51 11.05 11.78 -8.68
CA VAL A 51 10.90 10.39 -8.25
C VAL A 51 11.97 9.55 -8.93
N VAL A 52 12.80 8.87 -8.14
CA VAL A 52 13.91 8.04 -8.65
C VAL A 52 13.56 6.56 -8.43
N GLY A 53 13.35 5.85 -9.53
CA GLY A 53 13.00 4.44 -9.56
C GLY A 53 13.95 3.61 -10.43
N SER A 54 13.70 2.29 -10.50
CA SER A 54 14.42 1.37 -11.38
C SER A 54 13.86 1.45 -12.82
N ASN A 55 14.70 1.17 -13.82
CA ASN A 55 14.22 0.95 -15.18
C ASN A 55 13.67 -0.47 -15.40
N ALA A 56 13.90 -1.39 -14.47
CA ALA A 56 13.41 -2.76 -14.55
C ALA A 56 11.98 -2.85 -14.00
N LYS A 57 11.08 -3.43 -14.78
CA LYS A 57 9.72 -3.74 -14.33
C LYS A 57 9.77 -4.80 -13.23
N HIS A 58 8.94 -4.62 -12.18
CA HIS A 58 8.88 -5.56 -11.06
C HIS A 58 8.49 -6.98 -11.52
N ASN A 59 9.26 -7.96 -11.08
CA ASN A 59 9.02 -9.38 -11.39
C ASN A 59 8.82 -9.67 -12.89
N SER A 60 9.68 -9.10 -13.72
CA SER A 60 9.64 -9.22 -15.18
C SER A 60 11.06 -9.27 -15.74
N ASP A 61 11.21 -9.90 -16.90
CA ASP A 61 12.42 -9.90 -17.70
C ASP A 61 12.61 -8.62 -18.54
N ARG A 62 11.66 -7.66 -18.44
CA ARG A 62 11.67 -6.44 -19.23
C ARG A 62 12.42 -5.32 -18.52
N GLN A 63 13.31 -4.68 -19.27
CA GLN A 63 13.83 -3.36 -18.99
C GLN A 63 13.07 -2.34 -19.83
N LEU A 64 12.77 -1.19 -19.21
CA LEU A 64 12.08 -0.10 -19.86
C LEU A 64 13.09 1.02 -20.13
N PHE A 65 12.99 1.66 -21.30
CA PHE A 65 13.74 2.86 -21.68
C PHE A 65 15.25 2.72 -21.97
N PHE A 66 15.85 1.57 -22.21
CA PHE A 66 17.30 1.53 -22.38
C PHE A 66 17.79 0.92 -23.69
N ASP A 67 17.94 1.78 -24.73
CA ASP A 67 18.86 1.57 -25.84
C ASP A 67 20.14 2.44 -25.69
N SER A 68 20.44 2.97 -24.50
CA SER A 68 21.51 3.90 -24.19
C SER A 68 22.53 3.30 -23.22
N PRO A 69 23.82 3.64 -23.29
CA PRO A 69 24.83 3.29 -22.29
C PRO A 69 24.64 4.03 -20.96
N ASP A 70 23.82 5.06 -20.89
CA ASP A 70 23.64 5.91 -19.73
C ASP A 70 23.15 5.16 -18.51
N LEU A 71 23.51 5.65 -17.32
CA LEU A 71 23.09 5.06 -16.05
C LEU A 71 21.63 5.38 -15.69
N TRP A 72 21.06 6.40 -16.29
CA TRP A 72 19.70 6.84 -16.00
C TRP A 72 19.05 7.53 -17.20
N GLN A 73 17.74 7.53 -17.20
CA GLN A 73 16.90 8.35 -18.11
C GLN A 73 15.77 8.97 -17.30
N ALA A 74 15.25 10.09 -17.74
CA ALA A 74 14.14 10.77 -17.09
C ALA A 74 12.98 11.00 -18.07
N HIS A 75 11.76 10.85 -17.56
CA HIS A 75 10.53 11.17 -18.27
C HIS A 75 9.60 11.92 -17.32
N THR A 76 8.96 12.96 -17.82
CA THR A 76 7.99 13.71 -17.02
C THR A 76 6.65 12.97 -17.02
N ALA A 77 6.07 12.78 -15.85
CA ALA A 77 4.67 12.37 -15.72
C ALA A 77 3.80 13.61 -15.97
N GLU A 78 3.38 13.79 -17.22
CA GLU A 78 2.77 15.04 -17.71
C GLU A 78 1.52 15.45 -16.91
N GLU A 79 0.74 14.48 -16.46
CA GLU A 79 -0.49 14.73 -15.70
C GLU A 79 -0.25 15.42 -14.35
N ILE A 80 0.94 15.24 -13.79
CA ILE A 80 1.32 15.81 -12.47
C ILE A 80 2.52 16.76 -12.55
N GLY A 81 3.15 16.88 -13.74
CA GLY A 81 4.31 17.76 -13.97
C GLY A 81 5.55 17.37 -13.15
N VAL A 82 5.75 16.08 -12.85
CA VAL A 82 6.86 15.58 -12.03
C VAL A 82 7.80 14.70 -12.84
N PRO A 83 9.13 14.96 -12.80
CA PRO A 83 10.11 14.07 -13.40
C PRO A 83 10.23 12.75 -12.67
N PHE A 84 10.18 11.64 -13.42
CA PHE A 84 10.54 10.31 -13.00
C PHE A 84 11.88 9.92 -13.61
N VAL A 85 12.82 9.58 -12.78
CA VAL A 85 14.18 9.16 -13.14
C VAL A 85 14.29 7.66 -13.02
N PHE A 86 14.60 6.99 -14.11
CA PHE A 86 14.76 5.54 -14.17
C PHE A 86 16.24 5.19 -14.16
N VAL A 87 16.68 4.54 -13.08
CA VAL A 87 18.08 4.14 -12.88
C VAL A 87 18.27 2.71 -13.35
N LYS A 88 19.36 2.48 -14.10
CA LYS A 88 19.70 1.19 -14.70
C LYS A 88 19.87 0.09 -13.66
N SER A 89 19.04 -0.95 -13.77
CA SER A 89 19.04 -2.13 -12.91
C SER A 89 18.75 -3.35 -13.77
N ARG A 90 19.34 -4.51 -13.46
CA ARG A 90 19.04 -5.73 -14.22
C ARG A 90 17.59 -6.17 -14.01
N PRO A 91 16.94 -6.74 -15.02
CA PRO A 91 15.62 -7.34 -14.84
C PRO A 91 15.71 -8.61 -13.99
N TYR A 92 14.59 -9.04 -13.43
CA TYR A 92 14.49 -10.27 -12.64
C TYR A 92 13.10 -10.86 -12.67
N VAL A 93 13.02 -12.18 -12.50
CA VAL A 93 11.78 -12.93 -12.31
C VAL A 93 11.90 -13.74 -11.02
N GLY A 94 10.83 -13.78 -10.22
CA GLY A 94 10.77 -14.49 -8.95
C GLY A 94 11.48 -13.78 -7.78
N ASN A 95 11.63 -14.48 -6.67
CA ASN A 95 12.16 -13.95 -5.40
C ASN A 95 13.61 -14.41 -5.10
N GLY A 96 14.33 -14.87 -6.11
CA GLY A 96 15.65 -15.46 -5.96
C GLY A 96 16.82 -14.46 -5.98
N LYS A 97 18.02 -14.98 -6.22
CA LYS A 97 19.28 -14.22 -6.30
C LYS A 97 19.20 -13.03 -7.28
N ALA A 98 18.52 -13.21 -8.42
CA ALA A 98 18.36 -12.15 -9.42
C ALA A 98 17.69 -10.90 -8.85
N ARG A 99 16.66 -11.06 -7.99
CA ARG A 99 16.00 -9.96 -7.30
C ARG A 99 16.96 -9.22 -6.36
N VAL A 100 17.76 -9.94 -5.60
CA VAL A 100 18.77 -9.33 -4.70
C VAL A 100 19.78 -8.52 -5.51
N LEU A 101 20.25 -9.07 -6.63
CA LEU A 101 21.20 -8.37 -7.51
C LEU A 101 20.57 -7.13 -8.16
N ASN A 102 19.27 -7.16 -8.52
CA ASN A 102 18.53 -6.00 -8.99
C ASN A 102 18.48 -4.88 -7.93
N MET A 103 18.21 -5.22 -6.67
CA MET A 103 18.25 -4.28 -5.54
C MET A 103 19.64 -3.66 -5.36
N VAL A 104 20.70 -4.46 -5.50
CA VAL A 104 22.09 -3.98 -5.41
C VAL A 104 22.43 -3.07 -6.58
N ASP A 105 22.00 -3.40 -7.80
CA ASP A 105 22.21 -2.55 -8.98
C ASP A 105 21.54 -1.17 -8.78
N PHE A 106 20.28 -1.14 -8.39
CA PHE A 106 19.57 0.11 -8.10
C PHE A 106 20.32 0.94 -7.05
N TYR A 107 20.66 0.35 -5.92
CA TYR A 107 21.43 1.01 -4.87
C TYR A 107 22.74 1.61 -5.39
N ARG A 108 23.56 0.81 -6.08
CA ARG A 108 24.87 1.24 -6.56
C ARG A 108 24.79 2.31 -7.64
N ASN A 109 23.86 2.14 -8.57
CA ASN A 109 23.73 2.99 -9.73
C ASN A 109 23.06 4.34 -9.35
N THR A 110 22.13 4.33 -8.40
CA THR A 110 21.58 5.58 -7.82
C THR A 110 22.68 6.41 -7.16
N LEU A 111 23.60 5.78 -6.40
CA LEU A 111 24.74 6.49 -5.79
C LEU A 111 25.73 7.01 -6.82
N LYS A 112 25.94 6.31 -7.94
CA LYS A 112 26.83 6.74 -9.03
C LYS A 112 26.24 7.87 -9.86
N ALA A 113 24.94 7.80 -10.16
CA ALA A 113 24.24 8.81 -10.96
C ALA A 113 23.96 10.12 -10.20
N ALA A 114 24.12 10.12 -8.87
CA ALA A 114 23.65 11.20 -8.01
C ALA A 114 24.19 12.58 -8.37
N ASP A 115 25.48 12.69 -8.73
CA ASP A 115 26.08 13.99 -9.05
C ASP A 115 25.62 14.51 -10.42
N GLU A 116 25.37 13.62 -11.39
CA GLU A 116 24.77 13.96 -12.69
C GLU A 116 23.31 14.38 -12.52
N LEU A 117 22.55 13.66 -11.67
CA LEU A 117 21.18 14.03 -11.33
C LEU A 117 21.14 15.40 -10.63
N ALA A 118 22.08 15.66 -9.72
CA ALA A 118 22.16 16.94 -9.04
C ALA A 118 22.54 18.10 -10.01
N ALA A 119 23.34 17.82 -11.02
CA ALA A 119 23.66 18.80 -12.08
C ALA A 119 22.44 19.08 -12.96
N HIS A 120 21.60 18.08 -13.23
CA HIS A 120 20.45 18.19 -14.13
C HIS A 120 19.19 18.76 -13.43
N PHE A 121 18.82 18.22 -12.25
CA PHE A 121 17.60 18.58 -11.52
C PHE A 121 17.83 19.55 -10.35
N GLY A 122 19.07 19.84 -10.04
CA GLY A 122 19.48 20.59 -8.86
C GLY A 122 19.69 19.64 -7.65
N LYS A 123 20.55 20.09 -6.74
CA LYS A 123 20.81 19.39 -5.48
C LYS A 123 19.55 19.28 -4.65
N PRO A 124 19.24 18.11 -4.04
CA PRO A 124 18.11 18.00 -3.15
C PRO A 124 18.34 18.77 -1.84
N ASP A 125 17.27 19.29 -1.27
CA ASP A 125 17.25 19.86 0.09
C ASP A 125 16.93 18.77 1.11
N VAL A 126 16.12 17.78 0.72
CA VAL A 126 15.75 16.60 1.53
C VAL A 126 15.68 15.37 0.65
N ILE A 127 16.08 14.22 1.19
CA ILE A 127 15.85 12.90 0.59
C ILE A 127 14.69 12.21 1.33
N PHE A 128 13.69 11.80 0.58
CA PHE A 128 12.61 10.93 1.02
C PHE A 128 12.82 9.53 0.42
N ALA A 129 13.40 8.62 1.18
CA ALA A 129 13.69 7.27 0.73
C ALA A 129 12.58 6.32 1.19
N SER A 130 11.86 5.74 0.22
CA SER A 130 10.75 4.81 0.44
C SER A 130 11.17 3.37 0.18
N SER A 131 10.95 2.50 1.15
CA SER A 131 11.34 1.09 1.04
C SER A 131 10.22 0.22 0.49
N VAL A 132 10.63 -0.69 -0.41
CA VAL A 132 10.11 -2.04 -0.43
C VAL A 132 11.22 -3.00 0.03
N HIS A 133 12.46 -2.52 0.05
CA HIS A 133 13.62 -3.22 0.60
C HIS A 133 14.63 -2.22 1.20
N PRO A 134 15.47 -2.64 2.17
CA PRO A 134 16.29 -1.73 2.96
C PRO A 134 17.39 -0.98 2.18
N LEU A 135 17.85 -1.50 1.02
CA LEU A 135 18.95 -0.86 0.27
C LEU A 135 18.57 0.52 -0.30
N THR A 136 17.27 0.77 -0.59
CA THR A 136 16.79 2.10 -0.97
C THR A 136 16.98 3.10 0.16
N LEU A 137 16.67 2.70 1.39
CA LEU A 137 16.87 3.54 2.59
C LEU A 137 18.35 3.83 2.84
N VAL A 138 19.21 2.81 2.66
CA VAL A 138 20.67 2.96 2.76
C VAL A 138 21.19 3.92 1.69
N ALA A 139 20.67 3.87 0.46
CA ALA A 139 21.03 4.83 -0.59
C ALA A 139 20.66 6.26 -0.17
N GLY A 140 19.43 6.47 0.31
CA GLY A 140 18.95 7.76 0.80
C GLY A 140 19.85 8.34 1.91
N ILE A 141 20.16 7.56 2.95
CA ILE A 141 21.04 7.96 4.04
C ILE A 141 22.44 8.35 3.53
N LYS A 142 23.00 7.58 2.59
CA LYS A 142 24.33 7.88 2.04
C LYS A 142 24.34 9.13 1.18
N LEU A 143 23.31 9.37 0.38
CA LEU A 143 23.17 10.59 -0.41
C LEU A 143 22.97 11.82 0.49
N ALA A 144 22.09 11.70 1.51
CA ALA A 144 21.89 12.77 2.46
C ALA A 144 23.22 13.15 3.17
N LYS A 145 23.99 12.14 3.59
CA LYS A 145 25.33 12.39 4.15
C LYS A 145 26.29 13.06 3.14
N ARG A 146 26.26 12.62 1.84
CA ARG A 146 27.11 13.20 0.79
C ARG A 146 26.81 14.67 0.57
N TYR A 147 25.54 15.04 0.59
CA TYR A 147 25.10 16.42 0.32
C TYR A 147 24.96 17.29 1.57
N GLY A 148 25.14 16.72 2.79
CA GLY A 148 25.00 17.43 4.05
C GLY A 148 23.56 17.85 4.37
N ILE A 149 22.58 17.04 3.97
CA ILE A 149 21.14 17.30 4.10
C ILE A 149 20.44 16.19 4.91
N LYS A 150 19.13 16.34 5.13
CA LYS A 150 18.32 15.42 5.91
C LYS A 150 17.77 14.26 5.07
N CYS A 151 17.50 13.12 5.74
CA CYS A 151 16.90 11.93 5.14
C CYS A 151 15.71 11.45 5.95
N ILE A 152 14.54 11.40 5.32
CA ILE A 152 13.36 10.69 5.80
C ILE A 152 13.43 9.28 5.22
N CYS A 153 13.39 8.26 6.09
CA CYS A 153 13.29 6.87 5.69
C CYS A 153 11.86 6.37 5.89
N GLU A 154 11.19 6.04 4.79
CA GLU A 154 9.86 5.46 4.83
C GLU A 154 9.93 3.94 4.79
N VAL A 155 9.35 3.29 5.78
CA VAL A 155 9.28 1.84 5.96
C VAL A 155 7.88 1.37 5.61
N ARG A 156 7.75 0.70 4.46
CA ARG A 156 6.46 0.16 3.98
C ARG A 156 6.26 -1.29 4.39
N ASP A 157 7.36 -2.03 4.51
CA ASP A 157 7.42 -3.42 4.98
C ASP A 157 8.48 -3.54 6.06
N LEU A 158 8.15 -4.22 7.16
CA LEU A 158 9.09 -4.48 8.25
C LEU A 158 10.07 -5.58 7.84
N TRP A 159 11.22 -5.19 7.31
CA TRP A 159 12.31 -6.09 6.94
C TRP A 159 13.38 -6.12 8.04
N PRO A 160 13.80 -7.30 8.55
CA PRO A 160 13.52 -8.66 8.06
C PRO A 160 12.28 -9.34 8.66
N GLU A 161 11.55 -8.66 9.55
CA GLU A 161 10.46 -9.26 10.33
C GLU A 161 9.40 -9.93 9.42
N SER A 162 9.07 -9.33 8.27
CA SER A 162 8.13 -9.92 7.32
C SER A 162 8.61 -11.27 6.77
N ILE A 163 9.92 -11.41 6.51
CA ILE A 163 10.51 -12.67 6.04
C ILE A 163 10.44 -13.74 7.13
N VAL A 164 10.64 -13.33 8.39
CA VAL A 164 10.55 -14.22 9.56
C VAL A 164 9.11 -14.63 9.82
N ALA A 165 8.16 -13.70 9.76
CA ALA A 165 6.75 -13.94 9.99
C ALA A 165 6.13 -14.92 8.96
N TYR A 166 6.60 -14.88 7.70
CA TYR A 166 6.22 -15.86 6.68
C TYR A 166 7.01 -17.18 6.74
N GLY A 167 7.88 -17.37 7.74
CA GLY A 167 8.63 -18.61 7.94
C GLY A 167 9.76 -18.86 6.94
N LEU A 168 10.12 -17.87 6.12
CA LEU A 168 11.18 -17.96 5.11
C LEU A 168 12.59 -17.80 5.71
N LEU A 169 12.67 -17.28 6.94
CA LEU A 169 13.93 -17.10 7.67
C LEU A 169 13.70 -17.36 9.16
N LYS A 170 14.58 -18.15 9.78
CA LYS A 170 14.54 -18.33 11.24
C LYS A 170 15.01 -17.06 11.94
N GLY A 171 14.20 -16.50 12.85
CA GLY A 171 14.48 -15.23 13.52
C GLY A 171 15.71 -15.21 14.41
N ASP A 172 16.16 -16.37 14.91
CA ASP A 172 17.37 -16.56 15.74
C ASP A 172 18.64 -16.83 14.93
N SER A 173 18.52 -17.00 13.59
CA SER A 173 19.66 -17.26 12.71
C SER A 173 20.65 -16.09 12.68
N LEU A 174 21.92 -16.37 12.37
CA LEU A 174 22.95 -15.33 12.18
C LEU A 174 22.59 -14.34 11.09
N VAL A 175 21.93 -14.81 10.02
CA VAL A 175 21.47 -13.97 8.91
C VAL A 175 20.38 -13.02 9.40
N ALA A 176 19.36 -13.51 10.13
CA ALA A 176 18.34 -12.66 10.71
C ALA A 176 18.92 -11.61 11.66
N LYS A 177 19.82 -12.00 12.55
CA LYS A 177 20.51 -11.08 13.46
C LYS A 177 21.27 -9.98 12.72
N ALA A 178 21.97 -10.31 11.64
CA ALA A 178 22.68 -9.34 10.80
C ALA A 178 21.70 -8.38 10.11
N LEU A 179 20.56 -8.88 9.60
CA LEU A 179 19.54 -8.06 8.96
C LEU A 179 18.85 -7.12 9.97
N TYR A 180 18.52 -7.59 11.18
CA TYR A 180 18.00 -6.73 12.27
C TYR A 180 19.00 -5.66 12.71
N ALA A 181 20.29 -5.99 12.76
CA ALA A 181 21.30 -4.98 13.04
C ALA A 181 21.38 -3.92 11.94
N GLY A 182 21.22 -4.32 10.68
CA GLY A 182 21.12 -3.41 9.53
C GLY A 182 19.87 -2.52 9.60
N GLU A 183 18.71 -3.07 9.92
CA GLU A 183 17.46 -2.34 10.14
C GLU A 183 17.61 -1.29 11.26
N LYS A 184 18.12 -1.71 12.41
CA LYS A 184 18.40 -0.80 13.54
C LYS A 184 19.35 0.32 13.13
N TRP A 185 20.38 0.01 12.33
CA TRP A 185 21.32 1.00 11.80
C TRP A 185 20.63 2.04 10.93
N ILE A 186 19.71 1.62 10.02
CA ILE A 186 18.92 2.50 9.16
C ILE A 186 18.09 3.46 10.02
N TYR A 187 17.29 2.93 10.94
CA TYR A 187 16.38 3.74 11.76
C TYR A 187 17.13 4.73 12.67
N ARG A 188 18.32 4.35 13.15
CA ARG A 188 19.17 5.28 13.89
C ARG A 188 19.73 6.41 13.04
N ARG A 189 20.06 6.15 11.78
CA ARG A 189 20.72 7.10 10.87
C ARG A 189 19.74 8.02 10.14
N ALA A 190 18.53 7.61 9.93
CA ALA A 190 17.49 8.47 9.39
C ALA A 190 17.26 9.67 10.31
N ASP A 191 16.92 10.83 9.78
CA ASP A 191 16.48 11.98 10.59
C ASP A 191 15.04 11.75 11.08
N LYS A 192 14.15 11.22 10.22
CA LYS A 192 12.82 10.73 10.58
C LYS A 192 12.60 9.36 9.98
N VAL A 193 11.80 8.53 10.65
CA VAL A 193 11.33 7.24 10.18
C VAL A 193 9.82 7.32 10.01
N VAL A 194 9.34 7.25 8.78
CA VAL A 194 7.91 7.13 8.48
C VAL A 194 7.58 5.65 8.42
N MET A 195 6.57 5.21 9.16
CA MET A 195 6.05 3.85 9.09
C MET A 195 4.61 3.87 8.60
N THR A 196 4.29 3.01 7.64
CA THR A 196 2.93 2.92 7.10
C THR A 196 1.99 2.14 8.00
N TRP A 197 2.51 1.45 9.01
CA TRP A 197 1.79 0.66 9.99
C TRP A 197 1.53 1.50 11.25
N PRO A 198 0.32 1.54 11.78
CA PRO A 198 0.01 2.38 12.95
C PRO A 198 0.81 1.98 14.19
N GLY A 199 1.04 0.68 14.42
CA GLY A 199 1.89 0.14 15.51
C GLY A 199 3.38 0.14 15.18
N GLY A 200 3.86 1.00 14.27
CA GLY A 200 5.27 1.04 13.90
C GLY A 200 6.21 1.32 15.07
N TYR A 201 5.78 2.17 16.01
CA TYR A 201 6.59 2.39 17.22
C TYR A 201 6.50 1.22 18.22
N ASP A 202 5.40 0.51 18.28
CA ASP A 202 5.27 -0.70 19.10
C ASP A 202 6.28 -1.75 18.64
N TYR A 203 6.52 -1.86 17.32
CA TYR A 203 7.60 -2.68 16.78
C TYR A 203 8.98 -2.26 17.30
N ILE A 204 9.27 -0.95 17.35
CA ILE A 204 10.54 -0.45 17.91
C ILE A 204 10.71 -0.86 19.38
N VAL A 205 9.63 -0.77 20.17
CA VAL A 205 9.61 -1.18 21.60
C VAL A 205 9.79 -2.70 21.72
N ASP A 206 9.05 -3.49 20.96
CA ASP A 206 9.16 -4.96 20.97
C ASP A 206 10.57 -5.44 20.57
N ARG A 207 11.30 -4.65 19.77
CA ARG A 207 12.70 -4.92 19.43
C ARG A 207 13.69 -4.43 20.49
N GLY A 208 13.25 -3.72 21.52
CA GLY A 208 14.12 -3.13 22.53
C GLY A 208 15.02 -2.02 21.99
N TRP A 209 14.52 -1.22 21.02
CA TRP A 209 15.30 -0.17 20.35
C TRP A 209 14.91 1.25 20.76
N GLU A 210 13.92 1.42 21.61
CA GLU A 210 13.35 2.70 22.06
C GLU A 210 14.40 3.66 22.66
N LYS A 211 15.46 3.14 23.30
CA LYS A 211 16.56 3.96 23.85
C LYS A 211 17.41 4.66 22.78
N VAL A 212 17.42 4.14 21.55
CA VAL A 212 18.27 4.65 20.44
C VAL A 212 17.45 5.11 19.24
N ILE A 213 16.15 4.84 19.25
CA ILE A 213 15.16 5.28 18.26
C ILE A 213 13.97 5.83 19.05
N PRO A 214 14.03 7.10 19.45
CA PRO A 214 13.02 7.70 20.32
C PRO A 214 11.70 7.92 19.58
N ARG A 215 10.59 8.05 20.32
CA ARG A 215 9.22 8.10 19.79
C ARG A 215 9.01 9.23 18.77
N GLU A 216 9.57 10.40 19.02
CA GLU A 216 9.46 11.60 18.19
C GLU A 216 10.14 11.45 16.82
N LYS A 217 10.96 10.44 16.66
CA LYS A 217 11.62 10.11 15.38
C LYS A 217 10.73 9.28 14.47
N VAL A 218 9.76 8.55 15.01
CA VAL A 218 8.91 7.62 14.29
C VAL A 218 7.53 8.20 14.08
N VAL A 219 7.12 8.36 12.82
CA VAL A 219 5.87 8.98 12.44
C VAL A 219 5.02 7.99 11.63
N HIS A 220 3.75 7.87 11.96
CA HIS A 220 2.81 7.06 11.20
C HIS A 220 2.19 7.87 10.06
N ILE A 221 2.46 7.43 8.82
CA ILE A 221 1.78 7.91 7.61
C ILE A 221 1.39 6.69 6.79
N SER A 222 0.14 6.25 6.92
CA SER A 222 -0.36 5.04 6.26
C SER A 222 -0.32 5.11 4.73
N ASN A 223 -0.58 4.00 4.07
CA ASN A 223 -1.05 4.03 2.69
C ASN A 223 -2.44 4.69 2.63
N GLY A 224 -2.89 4.96 1.42
CA GLY A 224 -4.14 5.66 1.19
C GLY A 224 -4.67 5.46 -0.22
N VAL A 225 -5.55 6.35 -0.60
CA VAL A 225 -6.19 6.44 -1.91
C VAL A 225 -6.22 7.90 -2.35
N ASP A 226 -6.07 8.19 -3.64
CA ASP A 226 -6.42 9.51 -4.19
C ASP A 226 -7.93 9.50 -4.44
N LEU A 227 -8.70 10.20 -3.61
CA LEU A 227 -10.16 10.19 -3.66
C LEU A 227 -10.70 10.84 -4.93
N GLU A 228 -10.05 11.87 -5.46
CA GLU A 228 -10.44 12.51 -6.71
C GLU A 228 -10.30 11.54 -7.88
N GLU A 229 -9.15 10.87 -7.98
CA GLU A 229 -8.89 9.86 -9.01
C GLU A 229 -9.84 8.65 -8.87
N TYR A 230 -10.11 8.22 -7.62
CA TYR A 230 -11.05 7.14 -7.34
C TYR A 230 -12.45 7.46 -7.87
N GLN A 231 -12.96 8.66 -7.59
CA GLN A 231 -14.28 9.13 -8.05
C GLN A 231 -14.31 9.29 -9.57
N ARG A 232 -13.23 9.81 -10.17
CA ARG A 232 -13.10 9.94 -11.62
C ARG A 232 -13.14 8.59 -12.30
N ASN A 233 -12.39 7.61 -11.81
CA ASN A 233 -12.38 6.26 -12.36
C ASN A 233 -13.74 5.58 -12.21
N MET A 234 -14.42 5.74 -11.09
CA MET A 234 -15.76 5.21 -10.87
C MET A 234 -16.76 5.76 -11.91
N ALA A 235 -16.66 7.04 -12.25
CA ALA A 235 -17.57 7.67 -13.21
C ALA A 235 -17.24 7.33 -14.67
N LEU A 236 -15.95 7.25 -15.03
CA LEU A 236 -15.51 7.06 -16.42
C LEU A 236 -15.40 5.59 -16.84
N HIS A 237 -15.27 4.68 -15.89
CA HIS A 237 -15.05 3.26 -16.15
C HIS A 237 -16.08 2.38 -15.41
N PRO A 238 -17.39 2.52 -15.75
CA PRO A 238 -18.43 1.73 -15.10
C PRO A 238 -18.23 0.24 -15.37
N TYR A 239 -18.52 -0.57 -14.35
CA TYR A 239 -18.57 -2.02 -14.45
C TYR A 239 -20.04 -2.47 -14.39
N ALA A 240 -20.44 -3.34 -15.29
CA ALA A 240 -21.77 -3.95 -15.28
C ALA A 240 -21.65 -5.38 -14.72
N TYR A 241 -22.32 -5.64 -13.59
CA TYR A 241 -22.43 -7.01 -13.10
C TYR A 241 -23.25 -7.87 -14.07
N PRO A 242 -22.91 -9.16 -14.24
CA PRO A 242 -23.75 -10.10 -14.97
C PRO A 242 -25.20 -10.10 -14.46
N GLU A 243 -26.17 -10.27 -15.39
CA GLU A 243 -27.61 -10.22 -15.04
C GLU A 243 -28.04 -11.31 -14.04
N ASP A 244 -27.29 -12.41 -13.98
CA ASP A 244 -27.54 -13.55 -13.07
C ASP A 244 -26.91 -13.38 -11.69
N VAL A 245 -26.26 -12.24 -11.38
CA VAL A 245 -25.87 -11.85 -10.01
C VAL A 245 -27.11 -11.43 -9.24
N ALA A 246 -27.34 -12.07 -8.10
CA ALA A 246 -28.55 -11.89 -7.31
C ALA A 246 -28.74 -10.41 -6.87
N GLN A 247 -29.96 -9.90 -7.08
CA GLN A 247 -30.32 -8.52 -6.72
C GLN A 247 -30.91 -8.41 -5.31
N ASP A 248 -31.41 -9.52 -4.78
CA ASP A 248 -32.10 -9.65 -3.48
C ASP A 248 -31.21 -10.16 -2.36
N LYS A 249 -29.92 -10.43 -2.66
CA LYS A 249 -28.91 -10.91 -1.71
C LYS A 249 -27.85 -9.85 -1.43
N LEU A 250 -27.21 -9.96 -0.27
CA LEU A 250 -26.02 -9.14 0.03
C LEU A 250 -24.85 -9.54 -0.87
N ARG A 251 -24.31 -8.59 -1.63
CA ARG A 251 -23.11 -8.79 -2.44
C ARG A 251 -21.87 -8.53 -1.61
N LEU A 252 -21.19 -9.60 -1.23
CA LEU A 252 -19.91 -9.55 -0.54
C LEU A 252 -18.79 -9.63 -1.57
N VAL A 253 -17.95 -8.61 -1.67
CA VAL A 253 -16.93 -8.50 -2.71
C VAL A 253 -15.54 -8.60 -2.14
N TYR A 254 -14.77 -9.55 -2.63
CA TYR A 254 -13.32 -9.56 -2.53
C TYR A 254 -12.72 -9.10 -3.86
N ALA A 255 -11.85 -8.09 -3.84
CA ALA A 255 -11.10 -7.65 -5.01
C ALA A 255 -9.60 -7.65 -4.72
N GLY A 256 -8.84 -8.51 -5.41
CA GLY A 256 -7.40 -8.62 -5.17
C GLY A 256 -6.75 -9.84 -5.82
N SER A 257 -5.46 -10.02 -5.59
CA SER A 257 -4.73 -11.20 -6.08
C SER A 257 -5.22 -12.48 -5.42
N ILE A 258 -5.27 -13.56 -6.19
CA ILE A 258 -5.69 -14.91 -5.75
C ILE A 258 -4.43 -15.78 -5.70
N ARG A 259 -3.67 -15.65 -4.61
CA ARG A 259 -2.41 -16.37 -4.38
C ARG A 259 -2.50 -17.17 -3.10
N LYS A 260 -1.71 -18.23 -2.98
CA LYS A 260 -1.63 -19.06 -1.75
C LYS A 260 -1.41 -18.24 -0.48
N VAL A 261 -0.62 -17.18 -0.54
CA VAL A 261 -0.37 -16.27 0.58
C VAL A 261 -1.63 -15.50 1.02
N ASN A 262 -2.65 -15.37 0.17
CA ASN A 262 -3.91 -14.76 0.54
C ASN A 262 -4.88 -15.75 1.20
N ASP A 263 -4.70 -17.05 1.02
CA ASP A 263 -5.47 -18.14 1.65
C ASP A 263 -7.00 -18.01 1.53
N LEU A 264 -7.48 -17.73 0.31
CA LEU A 264 -8.92 -17.60 0.05
C LEU A 264 -9.70 -18.89 0.27
N GLY A 265 -9.02 -20.03 0.43
CA GLY A 265 -9.64 -21.31 0.75
C GLY A 265 -10.50 -21.27 2.03
N ILE A 266 -10.10 -20.48 3.01
CA ILE A 266 -10.85 -20.29 4.26
C ILE A 266 -12.23 -19.62 4.04
N LEU A 267 -12.35 -18.75 3.01
CA LEU A 267 -13.62 -18.14 2.62
C LEU A 267 -14.57 -19.17 2.00
N LEU A 268 -14.02 -20.15 1.24
CA LEU A 268 -14.82 -21.26 0.69
C LEU A 268 -15.33 -22.17 1.80
N GLU A 269 -14.50 -22.44 2.80
CA GLU A 269 -14.91 -23.21 3.99
C GLU A 269 -16.02 -22.49 4.78
N ALA A 270 -15.88 -21.18 4.98
CA ALA A 270 -16.94 -20.37 5.60
C ALA A 270 -18.24 -20.40 4.78
N ALA A 271 -18.15 -20.30 3.45
CA ALA A 271 -19.31 -20.42 2.57
C ALA A 271 -19.97 -21.80 2.65
N LYS A 272 -19.18 -22.87 2.82
CA LYS A 272 -19.73 -24.23 3.03
C LYS A 272 -20.50 -24.34 4.35
N ILE A 273 -19.96 -23.79 5.42
CA ILE A 273 -20.64 -23.76 6.74
C ILE A 273 -21.98 -23.02 6.62
N LEU A 274 -22.01 -21.86 5.95
CA LEU A 274 -23.23 -21.09 5.73
C LEU A 274 -24.25 -21.86 4.89
N GLN A 275 -23.79 -22.54 3.84
CA GLN A 275 -24.66 -23.41 3.03
C GLN A 275 -25.26 -24.55 3.84
N ASP A 276 -24.47 -25.19 4.72
CA ASP A 276 -24.93 -26.28 5.59
C ASP A 276 -25.92 -25.81 6.69
N ARG A 277 -25.81 -24.51 7.06
CA ARG A 277 -26.77 -23.81 7.94
C ARG A 277 -28.01 -23.29 7.20
N ASN A 278 -28.09 -23.46 5.87
CA ASN A 278 -29.13 -22.91 5.00
C ASN A 278 -29.20 -21.36 5.02
N VAL A 279 -28.08 -20.67 5.21
CA VAL A 279 -27.97 -19.23 5.05
C VAL A 279 -27.75 -18.92 3.57
N ASP A 280 -28.73 -18.28 2.93
CA ASP A 280 -28.72 -18.02 1.49
C ASP A 280 -28.87 -16.51 1.14
N GLY A 281 -28.90 -15.64 2.16
CA GLY A 281 -29.05 -14.18 2.01
C GLY A 281 -27.85 -13.44 1.44
N TYR A 282 -26.81 -14.11 0.94
CA TYR A 282 -25.61 -13.48 0.42
C TYR A 282 -25.11 -14.14 -0.87
N GLU A 283 -24.26 -13.42 -1.58
CA GLU A 283 -23.43 -13.92 -2.70
C GLU A 283 -22.00 -13.39 -2.54
N LEU A 284 -21.01 -14.31 -2.50
CA LEU A 284 -19.59 -13.99 -2.42
C LEU A 284 -18.99 -13.88 -3.82
N LEU A 285 -18.61 -12.67 -4.22
CA LEU A 285 -18.06 -12.36 -5.53
C LEU A 285 -16.55 -12.12 -5.41
N ILE A 286 -15.76 -12.99 -6.03
CA ILE A 286 -14.29 -12.97 -5.96
C ILE A 286 -13.73 -12.43 -7.27
N PHE A 287 -13.21 -11.19 -7.24
CA PHE A 287 -12.54 -10.55 -8.36
C PHE A 287 -11.04 -10.66 -8.23
N GLY A 288 -10.38 -11.02 -9.31
CA GLY A 288 -8.93 -11.09 -9.39
C GLY A 288 -8.40 -12.29 -10.16
N GLU A 289 -7.07 -12.36 -10.22
CA GLU A 289 -6.31 -13.45 -10.82
C GLU A 289 -5.16 -13.86 -9.92
N GLY A 290 -4.64 -15.06 -10.15
CA GLY A 290 -3.49 -15.59 -9.44
C GLY A 290 -3.32 -17.09 -9.61
N ASP A 291 -2.19 -17.58 -9.14
CA ASP A 291 -1.76 -18.97 -9.28
C ASP A 291 -2.62 -19.98 -8.50
N ASP A 292 -3.36 -19.52 -7.48
CA ASP A 292 -4.24 -20.37 -6.66
C ASP A 292 -5.68 -20.45 -7.18
N LYS A 293 -6.10 -19.52 -8.09
CA LYS A 293 -7.47 -19.43 -8.60
C LYS A 293 -8.00 -20.75 -9.18
N PRO A 294 -7.27 -21.45 -10.10
CA PRO A 294 -7.80 -22.69 -10.67
C PRO A 294 -8.03 -23.82 -9.65
N ALA A 295 -7.24 -23.82 -8.56
CA ALA A 295 -7.42 -24.79 -7.48
C ALA A 295 -8.65 -24.46 -6.62
N LEU A 296 -8.87 -23.18 -6.35
CA LEU A 296 -10.02 -22.70 -5.58
C LEU A 296 -11.33 -22.84 -6.34
N GLU A 297 -11.37 -22.61 -7.66
CA GLU A 297 -12.54 -22.84 -8.51
C GLU A 297 -12.96 -24.31 -8.47
N ARG A 298 -12.02 -25.25 -8.69
CA ARG A 298 -12.30 -26.70 -8.56
C ARG A 298 -12.80 -27.06 -7.17
N ARG A 299 -12.18 -26.53 -6.11
CA ARG A 299 -12.61 -26.79 -4.74
C ARG A 299 -14.03 -26.29 -4.47
N ALA A 300 -14.40 -25.13 -4.97
CA ALA A 300 -15.75 -24.59 -4.86
C ALA A 300 -16.78 -25.49 -5.57
N GLU A 301 -16.45 -26.01 -6.75
CA GLU A 301 -17.27 -26.97 -7.49
C GLU A 301 -17.42 -28.30 -6.72
N GLU A 302 -16.32 -28.88 -6.23
CA GLU A 302 -16.31 -30.13 -5.43
C GLU A 302 -17.14 -29.99 -4.14
N MET A 303 -17.12 -28.81 -3.50
CA MET A 303 -17.92 -28.50 -2.33
C MET A 303 -19.39 -28.18 -2.67
N GLY A 304 -19.73 -28.02 -3.95
CA GLY A 304 -21.06 -27.67 -4.41
C GLY A 304 -21.55 -26.30 -3.93
N LEU A 305 -20.64 -25.33 -3.85
CA LEU A 305 -20.96 -23.98 -3.35
C LEU A 305 -21.82 -23.21 -4.35
N ARG A 306 -22.99 -22.76 -3.89
CA ARG A 306 -23.97 -22.02 -4.72
C ARG A 306 -23.88 -20.52 -4.60
N SER A 307 -23.32 -20.03 -3.48
CA SER A 307 -23.23 -18.60 -3.16
C SER A 307 -21.83 -18.01 -3.40
N VAL A 308 -20.96 -18.72 -4.12
CA VAL A 308 -19.59 -18.26 -4.42
C VAL A 308 -19.39 -18.17 -5.94
N ARG A 309 -18.90 -17.05 -6.40
CA ARG A 309 -18.61 -16.81 -7.82
C ARG A 309 -17.23 -16.19 -8.03
N PHE A 310 -16.45 -16.76 -8.95
CA PHE A 310 -15.20 -16.18 -9.40
C PHE A 310 -15.49 -15.30 -10.62
N MET A 311 -15.32 -13.99 -10.44
CA MET A 311 -15.69 -12.96 -11.43
C MET A 311 -14.55 -12.66 -12.43
N GLY A 312 -13.34 -13.18 -12.17
CA GLY A 312 -12.18 -12.96 -13.02
C GLY A 312 -11.49 -11.61 -12.80
N PHE A 313 -10.61 -11.27 -13.74
CA PHE A 313 -9.83 -10.04 -13.71
C PHE A 313 -10.68 -8.83 -14.09
N VAL A 314 -10.47 -7.74 -13.36
CA VAL A 314 -11.03 -6.43 -13.65
C VAL A 314 -9.89 -5.42 -13.73
N PRO A 315 -9.83 -4.58 -14.79
CA PRO A 315 -8.86 -3.50 -14.88
C PRO A 315 -8.92 -2.59 -13.65
N LYS A 316 -7.76 -2.14 -13.16
CA LYS A 316 -7.67 -1.33 -11.94
C LYS A 316 -8.59 -0.10 -11.96
N VAL A 317 -8.76 0.54 -13.11
CA VAL A 317 -9.63 1.69 -13.28
C VAL A 317 -11.12 1.38 -13.10
N GLN A 318 -11.55 0.12 -13.23
CA GLN A 318 -12.92 -0.33 -12.99
C GLN A 318 -13.17 -0.80 -11.56
N VAL A 319 -12.14 -1.05 -10.77
CA VAL A 319 -12.27 -1.51 -9.38
C VAL A 319 -13.15 -0.58 -8.55
N PRO A 320 -13.05 0.76 -8.64
CA PRO A 320 -13.94 1.66 -7.93
C PRO A 320 -15.43 1.42 -8.22
N SER A 321 -15.78 1.16 -9.49
CA SER A 321 -17.16 0.87 -9.89
C SER A 321 -17.66 -0.49 -9.39
N VAL A 322 -16.79 -1.50 -9.37
CA VAL A 322 -17.09 -2.82 -8.78
C VAL A 322 -17.42 -2.66 -7.30
N LEU A 323 -16.52 -2.01 -6.55
CA LEU A 323 -16.66 -1.84 -5.10
C LEU A 323 -17.85 -0.98 -4.71
N ALA A 324 -18.19 0.04 -5.50
CA ALA A 324 -19.35 0.90 -5.23
C ALA A 324 -20.69 0.17 -5.33
N GLN A 325 -20.76 -0.93 -6.08
CA GLN A 325 -21.95 -1.74 -6.26
C GLN A 325 -22.05 -2.92 -5.29
N SER A 326 -21.03 -3.16 -4.47
CA SER A 326 -21.10 -4.14 -3.38
C SER A 326 -22.02 -3.67 -2.26
N ASP A 327 -22.42 -4.58 -1.40
CA ASP A 327 -23.04 -4.25 -0.12
C ASP A 327 -21.98 -4.26 1.00
N ILE A 328 -20.98 -5.15 0.90
CA ILE A 328 -19.88 -5.30 1.87
C ILE A 328 -18.61 -5.67 1.10
N ASN A 329 -17.49 -5.06 1.46
CA ASN A 329 -16.17 -5.42 0.92
C ASN A 329 -15.39 -6.29 1.92
N ILE A 330 -14.87 -7.42 1.45
CA ILE A 330 -14.13 -8.37 2.29
C ILE A 330 -12.63 -8.08 2.24
N LEU A 331 -12.08 -7.61 3.34
CA LEU A 331 -10.64 -7.50 3.55
C LEU A 331 -10.11 -8.82 4.10
N HIS A 332 -9.47 -9.59 3.23
CA HIS A 332 -8.93 -10.89 3.56
C HIS A 332 -7.45 -11.00 3.18
N ASN A 333 -6.67 -11.61 4.06
CA ASN A 333 -5.28 -12.01 3.87
C ASN A 333 -4.95 -13.06 4.94
N SER A 334 -3.95 -13.92 4.71
CA SER A 334 -3.45 -14.79 5.79
C SER A 334 -2.98 -13.97 6.98
N SER A 335 -3.45 -14.32 8.17
CA SER A 335 -3.01 -13.68 9.42
C SER A 335 -1.58 -14.05 9.76
N THR A 336 -0.82 -13.09 10.25
CA THR A 336 0.58 -13.24 10.65
C THR A 336 0.85 -12.56 12.00
N SER A 337 2.03 -12.81 12.57
CA SER A 337 2.47 -12.12 13.80
C SER A 337 2.65 -10.60 13.62
N LEU A 338 2.67 -10.10 12.38
CA LEU A 338 2.77 -8.67 12.09
C LEU A 338 1.46 -7.93 12.30
N ASP A 339 0.34 -8.63 12.27
CA ASP A 339 -1.00 -8.03 12.37
C ASP A 339 -1.18 -7.24 13.68
N LYS A 340 -0.43 -7.60 14.74
CA LYS A 340 -0.41 -6.83 15.99
C LYS A 340 0.05 -5.38 15.84
N TYR A 341 0.77 -5.06 14.77
CA TYR A 341 1.20 -3.69 14.46
C TYR A 341 0.21 -2.94 13.54
N GLY A 342 -0.91 -3.56 13.22
CA GLY A 342 -1.90 -3.02 12.31
C GLY A 342 -1.70 -3.49 10.87
N GLN A 343 -2.39 -2.83 9.94
CA GLN A 343 -2.31 -3.13 8.53
C GLN A 343 -2.28 -1.83 7.70
N SER A 344 -1.74 -1.90 6.48
CA SER A 344 -1.69 -0.78 5.54
C SER A 344 -1.81 -1.24 4.08
N GLN A 345 -2.72 -2.18 3.83
CA GLN A 345 -2.95 -2.73 2.50
C GLN A 345 -3.69 -1.72 1.61
N ASN A 346 -3.24 -1.53 0.37
CA ASN A 346 -3.85 -0.57 -0.57
C ASN A 346 -5.34 -0.80 -0.76
N LYS A 347 -5.77 -2.06 -0.94
CA LYS A 347 -7.18 -2.41 -1.14
C LYS A 347 -8.10 -1.98 -0.01
N PHE A 348 -7.59 -1.90 1.23
CA PHE A 348 -8.39 -1.43 2.37
C PHE A 348 -8.85 0.01 2.19
N PHE A 349 -7.97 0.88 1.73
CA PHE A 349 -8.30 2.30 1.52
C PHE A 349 -9.25 2.49 0.33
N GLU A 350 -9.13 1.66 -0.71
CA GLU A 350 -10.09 1.62 -1.83
C GLU A 350 -11.47 1.13 -1.35
N TYR A 351 -11.52 0.18 -0.40
CA TYR A 351 -12.77 -0.28 0.22
C TYR A 351 -13.43 0.83 1.04
N LEU A 352 -12.67 1.57 1.83
CA LEU A 352 -13.19 2.74 2.54
C LEU A 352 -13.71 3.81 1.58
N ALA A 353 -12.96 4.09 0.50
CA ALA A 353 -13.33 5.07 -0.52
C ALA A 353 -14.62 4.70 -1.27
N SER A 354 -14.95 3.41 -1.39
CA SER A 354 -16.23 2.96 -1.95
C SER A 354 -17.42 3.35 -1.10
N GLY A 355 -17.20 3.69 0.17
CA GLY A 355 -18.24 4.00 1.13
C GLY A 355 -19.11 2.78 1.46
N LYS A 356 -18.54 1.60 1.44
CA LYS A 356 -19.22 0.35 1.82
C LYS A 356 -18.62 -0.22 3.10
N PRO A 357 -19.41 -0.95 3.91
CA PRO A 357 -18.91 -1.64 5.08
C PRO A 357 -17.76 -2.58 4.74
N VAL A 358 -16.81 -2.72 5.65
CA VAL A 358 -15.68 -3.65 5.51
C VAL A 358 -15.88 -4.84 6.44
N LEU A 359 -15.87 -6.06 5.90
CA LEU A 359 -15.69 -7.28 6.68
C LEU A 359 -14.21 -7.65 6.67
N MET A 360 -13.52 -7.43 7.77
CA MET A 360 -12.14 -7.86 7.95
C MET A 360 -12.10 -9.23 8.63
N THR A 361 -11.56 -10.22 7.93
CA THR A 361 -11.62 -11.65 8.31
C THR A 361 -10.50 -12.09 9.24
N TYR A 362 -9.72 -11.17 9.74
CA TYR A 362 -8.64 -11.39 10.71
C TYR A 362 -8.54 -10.16 11.63
N SER A 363 -7.89 -10.36 12.78
CA SER A 363 -7.75 -9.29 13.77
C SER A 363 -6.40 -8.61 13.68
N VAL A 364 -6.39 -7.30 13.86
CA VAL A 364 -5.17 -6.49 13.86
C VAL A 364 -5.10 -5.59 15.09
N GLY A 365 -3.89 -5.22 15.48
CA GLY A 365 -3.68 -4.11 16.39
C GLY A 365 -4.03 -2.78 15.71
N HIS A 366 -4.49 -1.78 16.47
CA HIS A 366 -4.86 -0.47 15.91
C HIS A 366 -5.87 -0.59 14.75
N SER A 367 -6.96 -1.31 15.00
CA SER A 367 -7.96 -1.61 13.96
C SER A 367 -8.81 -0.40 13.60
N VAL A 368 -8.56 0.16 12.42
CA VAL A 368 -9.38 1.25 11.86
C VAL A 368 -10.84 0.81 11.69
N VAL A 369 -11.10 -0.46 11.34
CA VAL A 369 -12.48 -0.97 11.17
C VAL A 369 -13.27 -0.87 12.47
N LYS A 370 -12.65 -1.21 13.61
CA LYS A 370 -13.27 -1.11 14.94
C LYS A 370 -13.33 0.33 15.45
N GLU A 371 -12.22 1.05 15.36
CA GLU A 371 -12.09 2.41 15.89
C GLU A 371 -13.05 3.38 15.21
N GLU A 372 -13.16 3.29 13.87
CA GLU A 372 -14.02 4.15 13.06
C GLU A 372 -15.44 3.56 12.86
N LYS A 373 -15.70 2.35 13.36
CA LYS A 373 -16.98 1.65 13.22
C LYS A 373 -17.46 1.60 11.76
N CYS A 374 -16.57 1.24 10.86
CA CYS A 374 -16.86 1.18 9.43
C CYS A 374 -17.06 -0.24 8.89
N GLY A 375 -17.38 -1.17 9.80
CA GLY A 375 -17.63 -2.58 9.47
C GLY A 375 -17.38 -3.51 10.64
N ILE A 376 -17.01 -4.77 10.33
CA ILE A 376 -16.76 -5.83 11.30
C ILE A 376 -15.34 -6.37 11.14
N GLU A 377 -14.69 -6.63 12.25
CA GLU A 377 -13.44 -7.39 12.32
C GLU A 377 -13.65 -8.69 13.08
N VAL A 378 -13.30 -9.80 12.46
CA VAL A 378 -13.39 -11.13 13.09
C VAL A 378 -12.25 -11.30 14.09
N SER A 379 -12.54 -11.75 15.29
CA SER A 379 -11.54 -11.91 16.36
C SER A 379 -10.54 -13.04 16.12
N ARG A 380 -10.92 -14.05 15.35
CA ARG A 380 -10.09 -15.18 14.95
C ARG A 380 -10.33 -15.51 13.49
N GLN A 381 -9.27 -15.75 12.75
CA GLN A 381 -9.36 -16.15 11.35
C GLN A 381 -9.65 -17.66 11.27
N THR A 382 -10.91 -18.02 11.47
CA THR A 382 -11.41 -19.39 11.26
C THR A 382 -12.63 -19.37 10.34
N PRO A 383 -12.91 -20.46 9.61
CA PRO A 383 -14.10 -20.55 8.76
C PRO A 383 -15.40 -20.29 9.54
N GLU A 384 -15.51 -20.81 10.76
CA GLU A 384 -16.68 -20.65 11.63
C GLU A 384 -16.89 -19.17 11.99
N ALA A 385 -15.84 -18.49 12.45
CA ALA A 385 -15.95 -17.09 12.86
C ALA A 385 -16.26 -16.16 11.66
N ILE A 386 -15.75 -16.47 10.47
CA ILE A 386 -16.08 -15.75 9.24
C ILE A 386 -17.53 -16.02 8.84
N ALA A 387 -17.99 -17.28 8.92
CA ALA A 387 -19.37 -17.66 8.67
C ALA A 387 -20.33 -16.95 9.63
N ASP A 388 -20.05 -16.97 10.94
CA ASP A 388 -20.85 -16.28 11.97
C ASP A 388 -20.96 -14.77 11.67
N ALA A 389 -19.86 -14.13 11.23
CA ALA A 389 -19.86 -12.72 10.88
C ALA A 389 -20.72 -12.43 9.64
N ILE A 390 -20.66 -13.29 8.61
CA ILE A 390 -21.48 -13.15 7.39
C ILE A 390 -22.97 -13.39 7.72
N GLU A 391 -23.28 -14.42 8.49
CA GLU A 391 -24.66 -14.71 8.93
C GLU A 391 -25.23 -13.54 9.72
N TRP A 392 -24.46 -13.02 10.69
CA TRP A 392 -24.85 -11.82 11.44
C TRP A 392 -25.12 -10.62 10.53
N LEU A 393 -24.27 -10.38 9.50
CA LEU A 393 -24.47 -9.28 8.54
C LEU A 393 -25.73 -9.46 7.70
N CYS A 394 -26.10 -10.69 7.33
CA CYS A 394 -27.33 -10.98 6.61
C CYS A 394 -28.58 -10.64 7.43
N ASP A 395 -28.49 -10.79 8.75
CA ASP A 395 -29.61 -10.56 9.69
C ASP A 395 -29.74 -9.09 10.11
N GLN A 396 -28.77 -8.21 9.73
CA GLN A 396 -28.82 -6.82 10.14
C GLN A 396 -29.84 -6.01 9.34
N PRO A 397 -30.55 -5.09 10.02
CA PRO A 397 -31.35 -4.09 9.33
C PRO A 397 -30.46 -3.20 8.45
N ARG A 398 -30.99 -2.68 7.35
CA ARG A 398 -30.23 -1.84 6.39
C ARG A 398 -29.64 -0.59 7.03
N GLU A 399 -30.22 -0.10 8.09
CA GLU A 399 -29.77 1.07 8.86
C GLU A 399 -28.37 0.86 9.44
N VAL A 400 -28.05 -0.34 9.93
CA VAL A 400 -26.72 -0.70 10.46
C VAL A 400 -25.68 -0.65 9.35
N LEU A 401 -25.97 -1.24 8.20
CA LEU A 401 -25.07 -1.20 7.04
C LEU A 401 -24.88 0.22 6.50
N THR A 402 -25.93 1.04 6.58
CA THR A 402 -25.87 2.46 6.20
C THR A 402 -24.95 3.24 7.13
N GLU A 403 -25.04 3.03 8.45
CA GLU A 403 -24.16 3.66 9.43
C GLU A 403 -22.69 3.28 9.18
N TYR A 404 -22.40 2.02 8.94
CA TYR A 404 -21.03 1.57 8.58
C TYR A 404 -20.55 2.21 7.27
N SER A 405 -21.44 2.37 6.29
CA SER A 405 -21.12 3.01 5.01
C SER A 405 -20.77 4.49 5.17
N GLU A 406 -21.53 5.23 5.98
CA GLU A 406 -21.28 6.64 6.29
C GLU A 406 -19.94 6.79 7.03
N ASN A 407 -19.69 5.94 8.00
CA ASN A 407 -18.44 5.89 8.73
C ASN A 407 -17.25 5.58 7.81
N ALA A 408 -17.38 4.63 6.87
CA ALA A 408 -16.36 4.30 5.90
C ALA A 408 -16.01 5.51 5.00
N ARG A 409 -17.04 6.22 4.48
CA ARG A 409 -16.83 7.44 3.67
C ARG A 409 -16.12 8.55 4.45
N ARG A 410 -16.50 8.77 5.70
CA ARG A 410 -15.85 9.75 6.59
C ARG A 410 -14.40 9.34 6.87
N CYS A 411 -14.18 8.08 7.19
CA CYS A 411 -12.88 7.52 7.48
C CYS A 411 -11.94 7.63 6.27
N ALA A 412 -12.43 7.38 5.04
CA ALA A 412 -11.64 7.47 3.81
C ALA A 412 -10.95 8.84 3.63
N GLN A 413 -11.57 9.94 4.10
CA GLN A 413 -10.98 11.29 4.03
C GLN A 413 -9.65 11.38 4.77
N GLN A 414 -9.48 10.65 5.87
CA GLN A 414 -8.23 10.65 6.66
C GLN A 414 -7.09 9.99 5.88
N PHE A 415 -7.42 9.14 4.92
CA PHE A 415 -6.50 8.35 4.09
C PHE A 415 -6.42 8.84 2.64
N ASP A 416 -6.96 10.03 2.34
CA ASP A 416 -6.69 10.69 1.07
C ASP A 416 -5.20 11.04 0.96
N PHE A 417 -4.57 10.72 -0.15
CA PHE A 417 -3.15 11.05 -0.37
C PHE A 417 -2.87 12.54 -0.27
N LYS A 418 -3.84 13.40 -0.51
CA LYS A 418 -3.72 14.84 -0.24
C LYS A 418 -3.44 15.08 1.25
N ASN A 419 -4.28 14.55 2.14
CA ASN A 419 -4.15 14.72 3.59
C ASN A 419 -2.92 13.97 4.15
N LEU A 420 -2.56 12.83 3.55
CA LEU A 420 -1.35 12.11 3.93
C LEU A 420 -0.08 12.88 3.50
N THR A 421 -0.11 13.57 2.36
CA THR A 421 1.00 14.40 1.92
C THR A 421 1.17 15.65 2.77
N ASP A 422 0.09 16.21 3.33
CA ASP A 422 0.19 17.30 4.31
C ASP A 422 1.01 16.88 5.55
N LYS A 423 0.91 15.62 5.98
CA LYS A 423 1.77 15.07 7.04
C LYS A 423 3.24 14.96 6.59
N VAL A 424 3.48 14.62 5.32
CA VAL A 424 4.85 14.61 4.75
C VAL A 424 5.39 16.04 4.70
N ILE A 425 4.60 17.02 4.27
CA ILE A 425 4.96 18.44 4.24
C ILE A 425 5.34 18.91 5.66
N ALA A 426 4.55 18.58 6.67
CA ALA A 426 4.87 18.94 8.06
C ALA A 426 6.25 18.40 8.50
N LEU A 427 6.61 17.17 8.07
CA LEU A 427 7.95 16.62 8.35
C LEU A 427 9.05 17.34 7.56
N LEU A 428 8.79 17.72 6.31
CA LEU A 428 9.76 18.46 5.50
C LEU A 428 10.06 19.84 6.12
N GLU A 429 9.02 20.54 6.60
CA GLU A 429 9.17 21.83 7.26
C GLU A 429 9.86 21.72 8.64
N GLU A 430 9.61 20.63 9.38
CA GLU A 430 10.33 20.36 10.66
C GLU A 430 11.84 20.14 10.45
N LEU A 431 12.23 19.60 9.30
CA LEU A 431 13.61 19.24 8.98
C LEU A 431 14.38 20.38 8.25
N ARG A 432 13.68 21.43 7.87
CA ARG A 432 14.25 22.61 7.22
C ARG A 432 15.08 23.43 8.20
#